data_e429ea601c536efcc05d0aac99d2a338
#
_entry.id   e429ea601c536efcc05d0aac99d2a338
#
_cell.length_a   1.000
_cell.length_b   1.000
_cell.length_c   1.000
_cell.angle_alpha   90.00
_cell.angle_beta   90.00
_cell.angle_gamma   90.00
#
_symmetry.space_group_name_H-M   'P 1'
#
loop_
_entity.id
_entity.type
_entity.pdbx_description
1 polymer ?
#
loop_
_entity_poly.entity_id
_entity_poly.type
_entity_poly.pdbx_seq_one_letter_code
_entity_poly.pdbx_strand_id
1 'polypeptide(L)'
;MKDPYSVLGVAKTASADEIKKAYRKLAKKLHPDMNPGDKKAEERFKEVSSAFEILGDPKRRSLYDEFGEISTRPGFDEQKAREFQRQAQAGGFGGGGFRGFEKFQGGGAGFDPEDLGAMFEDLFGRRQATRSRRGVVEPVPGDDVEAELEVDLRDAVLGAEREISIARESGPSGTSRLKVRIPPGVETGSRVRLPGQGGPGRRGGEPGDLYLRITVREHPAVRVQGRDLSMDLPITPQEALAGAEVTAPTFEGQVKLKIPPGSQSGRKLRLRGRGLPALKGGATGAPRGDLFVVLQIVLPEDSPQAREAAATLQKLYKFDVRRNVVL
;
A
#
# COMPACT_ATOMS: atom_id res chain seq x y z
N MET A 1 -22.09 27.34 -6.27
CA MET A 1 -20.61 27.22 -6.13
C MET A 1 -19.95 28.22 -7.05
N LYS A 2 -18.80 28.86 -6.72
CA LYS A 2 -18.10 29.74 -7.66
C LYS A 2 -17.52 28.90 -8.79
N ASP A 3 -17.50 29.42 -10.03
CA ASP A 3 -16.93 28.71 -11.17
C ASP A 3 -15.45 28.32 -10.91
N PRO A 4 -15.08 27.02 -10.98
CA PRO A 4 -13.74 26.55 -10.69
C PRO A 4 -12.65 27.20 -11.52
N TYR A 5 -12.91 27.56 -12.78
CA TYR A 5 -11.96 28.27 -13.63
C TYR A 5 -11.69 29.67 -13.10
N SER A 6 -12.74 30.37 -12.66
CA SER A 6 -12.61 31.71 -12.08
C SER A 6 -11.90 31.70 -10.73
N VAL A 7 -12.11 30.64 -9.91
CA VAL A 7 -11.45 30.45 -8.61
C VAL A 7 -9.94 30.26 -8.80
N LEU A 8 -9.53 29.48 -9.79
CA LEU A 8 -8.11 29.30 -10.13
C LEU A 8 -7.52 30.45 -10.95
N GLY A 9 -8.38 31.36 -11.48
CA GLY A 9 -7.96 32.47 -12.32
C GLY A 9 -7.40 32.04 -13.68
N VAL A 10 -7.96 30.98 -14.27
CA VAL A 10 -7.56 30.43 -15.57
C VAL A 10 -8.73 30.46 -16.57
N ALA A 11 -8.43 30.50 -17.86
CA ALA A 11 -9.46 30.41 -18.89
C ALA A 11 -10.07 29.00 -18.96
N LYS A 12 -11.31 28.86 -19.43
CA LYS A 12 -11.93 27.52 -19.66
C LYS A 12 -11.15 26.67 -20.67
N THR A 13 -10.40 27.31 -21.54
CA THR A 13 -9.53 26.67 -22.53
C THR A 13 -8.13 26.31 -22.01
N ALA A 14 -7.83 26.59 -20.73
CA ALA A 14 -6.52 26.35 -20.16
C ALA A 14 -6.13 24.88 -20.22
N SER A 15 -4.86 24.62 -20.49
CA SER A 15 -4.28 23.28 -20.48
C SER A 15 -4.19 22.70 -19.05
N ALA A 16 -4.05 21.39 -18.93
CA ALA A 16 -3.88 20.73 -17.64
C ALA A 16 -2.64 21.25 -16.88
N ASP A 17 -1.57 21.60 -17.59
CA ASP A 17 -0.36 22.14 -16.98
C ASP A 17 -0.56 23.57 -16.47
N GLU A 18 -1.32 24.39 -17.16
CA GLU A 18 -1.66 25.75 -16.72
C GLU A 18 -2.54 25.72 -15.48
N ILE A 19 -3.54 24.83 -15.41
CA ILE A 19 -4.38 24.59 -14.25
C ILE A 19 -3.53 24.16 -13.04
N LYS A 20 -2.63 23.20 -13.24
CA LYS A 20 -1.73 22.71 -12.20
C LYS A 20 -0.75 23.77 -11.71
N LYS A 21 -0.25 24.62 -12.62
CA LYS A 21 0.65 25.73 -12.27
C LYS A 21 -0.09 26.83 -11.49
N ALA A 22 -1.31 27.17 -11.89
CA ALA A 22 -2.14 28.13 -11.18
C ALA A 22 -2.49 27.66 -9.76
N TYR A 23 -2.91 26.39 -9.63
CA TYR A 23 -3.17 25.78 -8.33
C TYR A 23 -1.94 25.84 -7.42
N ARG A 24 -0.77 25.39 -7.87
CA ARG A 24 0.45 25.41 -7.06
C ARG A 24 0.82 26.81 -6.57
N LYS A 25 0.65 27.83 -7.43
CA LYS A 25 0.91 29.23 -7.08
C LYS A 25 -0.05 29.73 -5.98
N LEU A 26 -1.34 29.43 -6.11
CA LEU A 26 -2.37 29.83 -5.15
C LEU A 26 -2.25 29.04 -3.82
N ALA A 27 -2.05 27.73 -3.91
CA ALA A 27 -1.87 26.86 -2.75
C ALA A 27 -0.65 27.27 -1.89
N LYS A 28 0.48 27.61 -2.54
CA LYS A 28 1.65 28.12 -1.82
C LYS A 28 1.38 29.46 -1.13
N LYS A 29 0.64 30.37 -1.81
CA LYS A 29 0.32 31.72 -1.27
C LYS A 29 -0.66 31.65 -0.10
N LEU A 30 -1.60 30.71 -0.13
CA LEU A 30 -2.71 30.60 0.81
C LEU A 30 -2.49 29.49 1.86
N HIS A 31 -1.29 28.87 1.88
CA HIS A 31 -0.97 27.78 2.80
C HIS A 31 -1.13 28.21 4.26
N PRO A 32 -1.73 27.37 5.14
CA PRO A 32 -1.91 27.71 6.55
C PRO A 32 -0.60 28.06 7.25
N ASP A 33 0.51 27.39 6.93
CA ASP A 33 1.84 27.67 7.52
C ASP A 33 2.39 29.05 7.14
N MET A 34 1.97 29.57 5.98
CA MET A 34 2.38 30.91 5.53
C MET A 34 1.41 32.02 5.99
N ASN A 35 0.21 31.65 6.42
CA ASN A 35 -0.83 32.57 6.86
C ASN A 35 -1.50 32.06 8.16
N PRO A 36 -0.74 31.89 9.25
CA PRO A 36 -1.28 31.34 10.49
C PRO A 36 -2.35 32.25 11.08
N GLY A 37 -3.57 31.70 11.28
CA GLY A 37 -4.70 32.40 11.88
C GLY A 37 -5.53 33.26 10.93
N ASP A 38 -5.19 33.38 9.66
CA ASP A 38 -6.00 34.10 8.66
C ASP A 38 -7.14 33.23 8.11
N LYS A 39 -8.34 33.39 8.69
CA LYS A 39 -9.57 32.68 8.27
C LYS A 39 -9.92 32.91 6.80
N LYS A 40 -9.65 34.11 6.27
CA LYS A 40 -9.94 34.41 4.85
C LYS A 40 -8.98 33.64 3.91
N ALA A 41 -7.71 33.48 4.29
CA ALA A 41 -6.76 32.68 3.54
C ALA A 41 -7.14 31.20 3.59
N GLU A 42 -7.62 30.71 4.74
CA GLU A 42 -8.08 29.31 4.90
C GLU A 42 -9.35 29.02 4.05
N GLU A 43 -10.33 29.90 4.07
CA GLU A 43 -11.53 29.74 3.22
C GLU A 43 -11.18 29.74 1.73
N ARG A 44 -10.32 30.67 1.30
CA ARG A 44 -9.85 30.71 -0.08
C ARG A 44 -9.02 29.49 -0.45
N PHE A 45 -8.22 28.96 0.48
CA PHE A 45 -7.46 27.73 0.25
C PHE A 45 -8.41 26.54 0.02
N LYS A 46 -9.50 26.43 0.79
CA LYS A 46 -10.55 25.42 0.58
C LYS A 46 -11.23 25.56 -0.79
N GLU A 47 -11.58 26.80 -1.18
CA GLU A 47 -12.16 27.08 -2.51
C GLU A 47 -11.22 26.67 -3.65
N VAL A 48 -9.93 27.02 -3.54
CA VAL A 48 -8.90 26.70 -4.54
C VAL A 48 -8.63 25.19 -4.62
N SER A 49 -8.62 24.49 -3.49
CA SER A 49 -8.45 23.04 -3.44
C SER A 49 -9.64 22.30 -4.05
N SER A 50 -10.87 22.71 -3.74
CA SER A 50 -12.08 22.16 -4.36
C SER A 50 -12.14 22.41 -5.87
N ALA A 51 -11.74 23.60 -6.33
CA ALA A 51 -11.66 23.90 -7.76
C ALA A 51 -10.63 23.03 -8.48
N PHE A 52 -9.48 22.75 -7.86
CA PHE A 52 -8.46 21.88 -8.43
C PHE A 52 -8.88 20.39 -8.40
N GLU A 53 -9.66 19.96 -7.42
CA GLU A 53 -10.21 18.60 -7.40
C GLU A 53 -11.11 18.32 -8.62
N ILE A 54 -11.83 19.33 -9.10
CA ILE A 54 -12.69 19.23 -10.28
C ILE A 54 -11.86 19.32 -11.58
N LEU A 55 -10.97 20.32 -11.70
CA LEU A 55 -10.27 20.62 -12.93
C LEU A 55 -8.94 19.87 -13.12
N GLY A 56 -8.38 19.31 -12.04
CA GLY A 56 -7.11 18.58 -12.05
C GLY A 56 -7.21 17.16 -12.61
N ASP A 57 -8.38 16.57 -12.60
CA ASP A 57 -8.67 15.27 -13.18
C ASP A 57 -9.36 15.44 -14.54
N PRO A 58 -8.81 14.87 -15.64
CA PRO A 58 -9.37 15.04 -16.98
C PRO A 58 -10.83 14.57 -17.10
N LYS A 59 -11.21 13.51 -16.38
CA LYS A 59 -12.56 12.96 -16.42
C LYS A 59 -13.55 13.87 -15.68
N ARG A 60 -13.20 14.31 -14.48
CA ARG A 60 -14.03 15.24 -13.70
C ARG A 60 -14.17 16.58 -14.40
N ARG A 61 -13.12 17.09 -15.02
CA ARG A 61 -13.16 18.31 -15.83
C ARG A 61 -14.12 18.17 -17.01
N SER A 62 -14.03 17.08 -17.77
CA SER A 62 -14.93 16.80 -18.89
C SER A 62 -16.39 16.74 -18.45
N LEU A 63 -16.67 16.11 -17.32
CA LEU A 63 -18.01 16.06 -16.76
C LEU A 63 -18.51 17.43 -16.29
N TYR A 64 -17.63 18.24 -15.73
CA TYR A 64 -17.95 19.60 -15.33
C TYR A 64 -18.21 20.49 -16.56
N ASP A 65 -17.42 20.35 -17.60
CA ASP A 65 -17.59 21.11 -18.85
C ASP A 65 -18.89 20.72 -19.61
N GLU A 66 -19.32 19.42 -19.48
CA GLU A 66 -20.55 18.92 -20.12
C GLU A 66 -21.82 19.20 -19.28
N PHE A 67 -21.78 18.98 -17.96
CA PHE A 67 -22.94 19.01 -17.08
C PHE A 67 -22.95 20.15 -16.05
N GLY A 68 -21.86 20.93 -15.97
CA GLY A 68 -21.73 22.03 -15.03
C GLY A 68 -21.67 21.58 -13.57
N GLU A 69 -22.20 22.41 -12.67
CA GLU A 69 -22.17 22.22 -11.21
C GLU A 69 -22.88 20.93 -10.75
N ILE A 70 -23.83 20.41 -11.53
CA ILE A 70 -24.57 19.18 -11.19
C ILE A 70 -23.62 17.97 -11.13
N SER A 71 -22.57 17.95 -11.97
CA SER A 71 -21.57 16.86 -12.00
C SER A 71 -20.75 16.75 -10.72
N THR A 72 -20.75 17.77 -9.86
CA THR A 72 -19.98 17.79 -8.62
C THR A 72 -20.77 17.31 -7.40
N ARG A 73 -22.06 17.01 -7.54
CA ARG A 73 -22.91 16.56 -6.43
C ARG A 73 -22.67 15.08 -6.10
N PRO A 74 -22.74 14.71 -4.81
CA PRO A 74 -22.69 13.30 -4.41
C PRO A 74 -23.83 12.51 -5.09
N GLY A 75 -23.51 11.36 -5.70
CA GLY A 75 -24.50 10.51 -6.39
C GLY A 75 -24.75 10.89 -7.85
N PHE A 76 -23.97 11.78 -8.46
CA PHE A 76 -24.06 12.07 -9.89
C PHE A 76 -23.71 10.82 -10.72
N ASP A 77 -24.65 10.42 -11.60
CA ASP A 77 -24.52 9.28 -12.49
C ASP A 77 -24.39 9.78 -13.94
N GLU A 78 -23.19 9.62 -14.50
CA GLU A 78 -22.84 10.05 -15.86
C GLU A 78 -23.74 9.38 -16.91
N GLN A 79 -24.06 8.08 -16.75
CA GLN A 79 -24.87 7.34 -17.73
C GLN A 79 -26.31 7.84 -17.76
N LYS A 80 -26.89 8.07 -16.59
CA LYS A 80 -28.24 8.61 -16.48
C LYS A 80 -28.33 10.05 -17.00
N ALA A 81 -27.32 10.86 -16.73
CA ALA A 81 -27.27 12.24 -17.20
C ALA A 81 -27.20 12.30 -18.74
N ARG A 82 -26.39 11.45 -19.38
CA ARG A 82 -26.32 11.35 -20.84
C ARG A 82 -27.57 10.75 -21.48
N GLU A 83 -28.18 9.77 -20.84
CA GLU A 83 -29.43 9.18 -21.31
C GLU A 83 -30.55 10.20 -21.27
N PHE A 84 -30.65 11.00 -20.22
CA PHE A 84 -31.58 12.11 -20.12
C PHE A 84 -31.37 13.17 -21.23
N GLN A 85 -30.10 13.53 -21.48
CA GLN A 85 -29.75 14.48 -22.54
C GLN A 85 -30.14 13.98 -23.93
N ARG A 86 -29.93 12.67 -24.19
CA ARG A 86 -30.37 12.00 -25.43
C ARG A 86 -31.89 11.96 -25.57
N GLN A 87 -32.61 11.69 -24.48
CA GLN A 87 -34.06 11.62 -24.46
C GLN A 87 -34.69 13.00 -24.62
N ALA A 88 -34.08 14.04 -24.05
CA ALA A 88 -34.48 15.43 -24.25
C ALA A 88 -34.25 15.93 -25.70
N GLN A 89 -33.25 15.37 -26.40
CA GLN A 89 -32.98 15.66 -27.82
C GLN A 89 -33.88 14.83 -28.77
N ALA A 90 -34.30 13.64 -28.38
CA ALA A 90 -35.08 12.70 -29.22
C ALA A 90 -36.58 12.83 -29.06
N GLY A 91 -37.09 13.34 -27.93
CA GLY A 91 -38.51 13.52 -27.64
C GLY A 91 -38.90 14.98 -27.84
N GLY A 92 -39.58 15.29 -28.95
CA GLY A 92 -40.05 16.60 -29.31
C GLY A 92 -40.90 17.29 -28.25
N PHE A 93 -40.25 17.87 -27.27
CA PHE A 93 -40.79 18.99 -26.49
C PHE A 93 -40.22 20.25 -27.13
N GLY A 94 -41.09 20.99 -27.80
CA GLY A 94 -40.78 22.08 -28.69
C GLY A 94 -39.72 23.04 -28.17
N GLY A 95 -38.67 23.22 -28.96
CA GLY A 95 -37.93 24.48 -29.16
C GLY A 95 -37.41 25.18 -27.92
N GLY A 96 -36.54 24.58 -27.15
CA GLY A 96 -35.85 25.27 -26.05
C GLY A 96 -34.69 24.45 -25.53
N GLY A 97 -33.64 24.38 -26.34
CA GLY A 97 -32.42 23.74 -25.92
C GLY A 97 -31.90 24.35 -24.61
N PHE A 98 -31.04 23.63 -23.93
CA PHE A 98 -30.32 23.94 -22.68
C PHE A 98 -29.81 25.39 -22.54
N ARG A 99 -29.93 26.22 -23.59
CA ARG A 99 -29.81 27.67 -23.61
C ARG A 99 -30.91 28.41 -22.82
N GLY A 100 -32.02 27.75 -22.44
CA GLY A 100 -33.09 28.31 -21.60
C GLY A 100 -32.73 28.45 -20.14
N PHE A 101 -31.75 27.68 -19.65
CA PHE A 101 -31.33 27.74 -18.25
C PHE A 101 -30.49 28.99 -17.94
N GLU A 102 -29.72 29.49 -18.92
CA GLU A 102 -28.94 30.71 -18.78
C GLU A 102 -29.86 31.99 -18.75
N LYS A 103 -31.04 31.86 -19.29
CA LYS A 103 -32.04 32.98 -19.33
C LYS A 103 -32.91 33.05 -18.08
N PHE A 104 -32.89 31.99 -17.23
CA PHE A 104 -33.63 31.93 -15.96
C PHE A 104 -32.90 32.62 -14.79
N GLN A 105 -31.63 32.97 -14.97
CA GLN A 105 -30.81 33.67 -13.98
C GLN A 105 -30.98 35.20 -14.01
N GLY A 106 -31.85 35.71 -14.89
CA GLY A 106 -32.01 37.17 -15.15
C GLY A 106 -33.40 37.76 -14.95
N GLY A 107 -34.37 37.07 -14.33
CA GLY A 107 -35.71 37.61 -14.17
C GLY A 107 -36.36 37.15 -12.87
N GLY A 108 -36.54 38.05 -11.92
CA GLY A 108 -37.12 37.85 -10.59
C GLY A 108 -38.48 37.19 -10.56
N ALA A 109 -38.54 35.94 -10.22
CA ALA A 109 -39.63 35.25 -9.58
C ALA A 109 -38.99 34.17 -8.69
N GLY A 110 -39.15 34.35 -7.37
CA GLY A 110 -38.51 33.48 -6.37
C GLY A 110 -39.02 32.05 -6.44
N PHE A 111 -38.16 31.20 -6.99
CA PHE A 111 -38.26 29.77 -6.83
C PHE A 111 -37.03 29.32 -6.04
N ASP A 112 -37.32 28.70 -4.89
CA ASP A 112 -36.31 28.18 -3.97
C ASP A 112 -35.59 27.00 -4.62
N PRO A 113 -34.23 26.86 -4.50
CA PRO A 113 -33.48 25.71 -5.00
C PRO A 113 -33.93 24.36 -4.44
N GLU A 114 -34.67 24.37 -3.31
CA GLU A 114 -35.28 23.16 -2.72
C GLU A 114 -36.47 22.66 -3.53
N ASP A 115 -37.24 23.56 -4.19
CA ASP A 115 -38.38 23.18 -5.03
C ASP A 115 -37.96 22.46 -6.33
N LEU A 116 -36.79 22.74 -6.87
CA LEU A 116 -36.26 22.00 -8.04
C LEU A 116 -35.86 20.56 -7.69
N GLY A 117 -35.38 20.34 -6.47
CA GLY A 117 -35.09 18.99 -5.95
C GLY A 117 -36.37 18.16 -5.78
N ALA A 118 -37.39 18.75 -5.21
CA ALA A 118 -38.71 18.14 -5.00
C ALA A 118 -39.42 17.83 -6.33
N MET A 119 -39.35 18.72 -7.33
CA MET A 119 -39.89 18.49 -8.67
C MET A 119 -39.17 17.36 -9.41
N PHE A 120 -37.88 17.24 -9.21
CA PHE A 120 -37.09 16.14 -9.80
C PHE A 120 -37.40 14.82 -9.12
N GLU A 121 -37.58 14.81 -7.81
CA GLU A 121 -37.97 13.64 -7.04
C GLU A 121 -39.39 13.17 -7.33
N ASP A 122 -40.34 14.10 -7.51
CA ASP A 122 -41.76 13.81 -7.83
C ASP A 122 -41.93 13.35 -9.30
N LEU A 123 -41.12 13.86 -10.24
CA LEU A 123 -41.13 13.47 -11.64
C LEU A 123 -40.46 12.13 -11.87
N PHE A 124 -39.40 11.82 -11.12
CA PHE A 124 -38.68 10.56 -11.21
C PHE A 124 -39.13 9.50 -10.19
N GLY A 125 -39.55 9.90 -8.99
CA GLY A 125 -40.07 9.00 -7.95
C GLY A 125 -41.44 8.40 -8.31
N ARG A 126 -42.33 9.17 -8.90
CA ARG A 126 -43.70 8.69 -9.19
C ARG A 126 -43.85 7.78 -10.40
N ARG A 127 -42.92 7.82 -11.37
CA ARG A 127 -42.93 6.88 -12.51
C ARG A 127 -42.38 5.52 -12.17
N GLN A 128 -41.67 5.36 -11.04
CA GLN A 128 -41.12 4.09 -10.61
C GLN A 128 -42.02 3.32 -9.63
N ALA A 129 -43.04 3.96 -9.08
CA ALA A 129 -43.95 3.33 -8.11
C ALA A 129 -45.04 2.44 -8.72
N THR A 130 -45.23 2.42 -10.08
CA THR A 130 -46.29 1.63 -10.71
C THR A 130 -45.83 0.57 -11.71
N ARG A 131 -44.50 0.39 -11.89
CA ARG A 131 -43.98 -0.71 -12.68
C ARG A 131 -42.94 -1.47 -11.86
N SER A 132 -43.36 -2.60 -11.39
CA SER A 132 -42.54 -3.70 -10.90
C SER A 132 -42.47 -3.88 -9.38
N ARG A 133 -43.49 -4.47 -8.82
CA ARG A 133 -43.34 -5.48 -7.75
C ARG A 133 -42.72 -6.77 -8.32
N ARG A 134 -41.71 -6.68 -9.15
CA ARG A 134 -40.67 -7.71 -9.28
C ARG A 134 -39.45 -7.12 -8.62
N GLY A 135 -39.17 -7.60 -7.40
CA GLY A 135 -38.04 -7.16 -6.61
C GLY A 135 -36.76 -7.19 -7.48
N VAL A 136 -36.26 -6.01 -7.79
CA VAL A 136 -34.86 -5.87 -8.19
C VAL A 136 -34.09 -6.18 -6.91
N VAL A 137 -33.70 -7.41 -6.84
CA VAL A 137 -32.86 -7.93 -5.77
C VAL A 137 -31.48 -7.34 -5.99
N GLU A 138 -31.16 -6.26 -5.30
CA GLU A 138 -29.82 -5.65 -5.40
C GLU A 138 -28.75 -6.69 -5.08
N PRO A 139 -27.72 -6.79 -5.92
CA PRO A 139 -26.58 -7.65 -5.65
C PRO A 139 -25.89 -7.17 -4.37
N VAL A 140 -25.69 -8.08 -3.44
CA VAL A 140 -24.97 -7.78 -2.18
C VAL A 140 -23.58 -8.39 -2.30
N PRO A 141 -22.51 -7.58 -2.22
CA PRO A 141 -21.15 -8.13 -2.23
C PRO A 141 -20.93 -9.05 -1.04
N GLY A 142 -20.03 -10.01 -1.20
CA GLY A 142 -19.62 -10.92 -0.13
C GLY A 142 -18.74 -10.20 0.90
N ASP A 143 -18.69 -10.77 2.10
CA ASP A 143 -17.86 -10.25 3.18
C ASP A 143 -16.37 -10.52 2.93
N ASP A 144 -15.52 -9.58 3.32
CA ASP A 144 -14.08 -9.81 3.34
C ASP A 144 -13.71 -10.77 4.47
N VAL A 145 -12.72 -11.63 4.21
CA VAL A 145 -12.24 -12.63 5.17
C VAL A 145 -10.78 -12.35 5.52
N GLU A 146 -10.43 -12.44 6.78
CA GLU A 146 -9.04 -12.41 7.24
C GLU A 146 -8.60 -13.81 7.68
N ALA A 147 -7.37 -14.20 7.32
CA ALA A 147 -6.74 -15.43 7.78
C ALA A 147 -5.25 -15.18 8.06
N GLU A 148 -4.67 -16.00 8.93
CA GLU A 148 -3.24 -15.95 9.22
C GLU A 148 -2.50 -16.97 8.38
N LEU A 149 -1.31 -16.57 7.90
CA LEU A 149 -0.41 -17.43 7.15
C LEU A 149 0.99 -17.37 7.76
N GLU A 150 1.43 -18.49 8.33
CA GLU A 150 2.81 -18.65 8.75
C GLU A 150 3.71 -18.94 7.54
N VAL A 151 4.84 -18.24 7.48
CA VAL A 151 5.86 -18.39 6.43
C VAL A 151 7.24 -18.56 7.07
N ASP A 152 8.09 -19.35 6.43
CA ASP A 152 9.48 -19.49 6.87
C ASP A 152 10.28 -18.22 6.50
N LEU A 153 11.33 -17.92 7.28
CA LEU A 153 12.21 -16.77 7.02
C LEU A 153 12.82 -16.82 5.62
N ARG A 154 13.08 -18.02 5.10
CA ARG A 154 13.56 -18.21 3.73
C ARG A 154 12.57 -17.66 2.70
N ASP A 155 11.30 -17.97 2.86
CA ASP A 155 10.24 -17.50 1.97
C ASP A 155 10.05 -15.99 2.07
N ALA A 156 10.21 -15.44 3.28
CA ALA A 156 10.19 -13.99 3.49
C ALA A 156 11.34 -13.27 2.78
N VAL A 157 12.54 -13.89 2.71
CA VAL A 157 13.71 -13.32 2.05
C VAL A 157 13.66 -13.45 0.54
N LEU A 158 13.26 -14.62 0.01
CA LEU A 158 13.34 -14.96 -1.41
C LEU A 158 12.03 -14.73 -2.15
N GLY A 159 10.91 -14.67 -1.42
CA GLY A 159 9.57 -14.85 -1.96
C GLY A 159 9.29 -16.32 -2.24
N ALA A 160 8.03 -16.70 -2.22
CA ALA A 160 7.58 -18.06 -2.50
C ALA A 160 6.18 -18.10 -3.08
N GLU A 161 5.84 -19.20 -3.71
CA GLU A 161 4.45 -19.58 -3.99
C GLU A 161 4.04 -20.69 -3.01
N ARG A 162 2.95 -20.43 -2.28
CA ARG A 162 2.41 -21.41 -1.31
C ARG A 162 0.98 -21.76 -1.69
N GLU A 163 0.65 -23.04 -1.60
CA GLU A 163 -0.71 -23.51 -1.72
C GLU A 163 -1.31 -23.56 -0.32
N ILE A 164 -2.40 -22.80 -0.13
CA ILE A 164 -3.15 -22.75 1.12
C ILE A 164 -4.53 -23.37 0.93
N SER A 165 -5.01 -24.05 1.95
CA SER A 165 -6.35 -24.61 1.99
C SER A 165 -7.23 -23.77 2.89
N ILE A 166 -8.30 -23.19 2.32
CA ILE A 166 -9.25 -22.36 3.06
C ILE A 166 -10.56 -23.10 3.17
N ALA A 167 -11.09 -23.23 4.37
CA ALA A 167 -12.42 -23.71 4.60
C ALA A 167 -13.43 -22.68 4.08
N ARG A 168 -14.31 -23.08 3.18
CA ARG A 168 -15.45 -22.26 2.73
C ARG A 168 -16.73 -22.87 3.23
N GLU A 169 -17.54 -22.08 3.91
CA GLU A 169 -18.85 -22.52 4.41
C GLU A 169 -19.87 -22.83 3.29
N SER A 170 -19.59 -22.42 2.06
CA SER A 170 -20.54 -22.52 0.94
C SER A 170 -19.90 -23.18 -0.28
N GLY A 171 -20.03 -24.51 -0.38
CA GLY A 171 -19.65 -25.29 -1.57
C GLY A 171 -19.61 -26.79 -1.31
N PRO A 172 -19.79 -27.62 -2.37
CA PRO A 172 -19.92 -29.09 -2.21
C PRO A 172 -18.65 -29.80 -1.70
N SER A 173 -17.53 -29.14 -1.54
CA SER A 173 -16.29 -29.73 -1.03
C SER A 173 -15.65 -28.99 0.16
N GLY A 174 -16.28 -27.99 0.74
CA GLY A 174 -15.86 -27.38 2.01
C GLY A 174 -14.44 -26.78 2.08
N THR A 175 -13.56 -27.07 1.13
CA THR A 175 -12.16 -26.63 1.14
C THR A 175 -11.74 -26.17 -0.24
N SER A 176 -11.25 -24.95 -0.37
CA SER A 176 -10.67 -24.41 -1.60
C SER A 176 -9.15 -24.33 -1.47
N ARG A 177 -8.42 -24.83 -2.46
CA ARG A 177 -6.96 -24.68 -2.54
C ARG A 177 -6.63 -23.45 -3.37
N LEU A 178 -5.86 -22.54 -2.79
CA LEU A 178 -5.47 -21.30 -3.42
C LEU A 178 -3.94 -21.22 -3.50
N LYS A 179 -3.42 -20.86 -4.66
CA LYS A 179 -2.00 -20.53 -4.83
C LYS A 179 -1.80 -19.06 -4.46
N VAL A 180 -1.00 -18.84 -3.44
CA VAL A 180 -0.67 -17.52 -2.93
C VAL A 180 0.78 -17.21 -3.23
N ARG A 181 1.01 -16.07 -3.87
CA ARG A 181 2.35 -15.55 -4.08
C ARG A 181 2.73 -14.65 -2.92
N ILE A 182 3.75 -15.07 -2.17
CA ILE A 182 4.37 -14.31 -1.09
C ILE A 182 5.48 -13.47 -1.72
N PRO A 183 5.37 -12.12 -1.72
CA PRO A 183 6.44 -11.29 -2.26
C PRO A 183 7.66 -11.32 -1.33
N PRO A 184 8.89 -11.19 -1.87
CA PRO A 184 10.08 -11.07 -1.05
C PRO A 184 10.02 -9.77 -0.21
N GLY A 185 10.51 -9.84 1.02
CA GLY A 185 10.53 -8.72 1.95
C GLY A 185 9.29 -8.61 2.85
N VAL A 186 8.44 -9.64 2.90
CA VAL A 186 7.34 -9.67 3.87
C VAL A 186 7.88 -9.75 5.29
N GLU A 187 7.27 -9.00 6.19
CA GLU A 187 7.55 -8.99 7.62
C GLU A 187 6.32 -9.49 8.38
N THR A 188 6.51 -9.90 9.62
CA THR A 188 5.37 -10.24 10.49
C THR A 188 4.42 -9.05 10.60
N GLY A 189 3.12 -9.30 10.36
CA GLY A 189 2.06 -8.28 10.28
C GLY A 189 1.80 -7.76 8.86
N SER A 190 2.60 -8.12 7.85
CA SER A 190 2.31 -7.79 6.45
C SER A 190 0.97 -8.39 6.02
N ARG A 191 0.20 -7.65 5.19
CA ARG A 191 -1.09 -8.10 4.67
C ARG A 191 -0.99 -8.35 3.16
N VAL A 192 -1.40 -9.53 2.72
CA VAL A 192 -1.51 -9.91 1.30
C VAL A 192 -2.99 -10.01 0.94
N ARG A 193 -3.45 -9.21 -0.03
CA ARG A 193 -4.83 -9.23 -0.53
C ARG A 193 -4.97 -10.20 -1.69
N LEU A 194 -5.95 -11.06 -1.63
CA LEU A 194 -6.37 -11.97 -2.69
C LEU A 194 -7.78 -11.56 -3.15
N PRO A 195 -7.92 -10.84 -4.28
CA PRO A 195 -9.21 -10.34 -4.73
C PRO A 195 -10.19 -11.45 -5.03
N GLY A 196 -11.44 -11.28 -4.63
CA GLY A 196 -12.53 -12.21 -4.90
C GLY A 196 -12.42 -13.59 -4.22
N GLN A 197 -11.54 -13.72 -3.22
CA GLN A 197 -11.33 -14.96 -2.47
C GLN A 197 -11.95 -14.95 -1.06
N GLY A 198 -12.72 -13.93 -0.73
CA GLY A 198 -13.49 -13.80 0.51
C GLY A 198 -14.81 -14.56 0.51
N GLY A 199 -15.77 -14.09 1.26
CA GLY A 199 -17.11 -14.64 1.37
C GLY A 199 -17.88 -14.55 0.03
N PRO A 200 -18.83 -15.47 -0.23
CA PRO A 200 -19.62 -15.43 -1.45
C PRO A 200 -20.59 -14.25 -1.43
N GLY A 201 -20.68 -13.55 -2.56
CA GLY A 201 -21.71 -12.53 -2.76
C GLY A 201 -23.11 -13.14 -2.78
N ARG A 202 -24.10 -12.38 -2.36
CA ARG A 202 -25.51 -12.78 -2.38
C ARG A 202 -26.22 -12.11 -3.55
N ARG A 203 -27.21 -12.81 -4.12
CA ARG A 203 -28.08 -12.28 -5.17
C ARG A 203 -27.33 -11.77 -6.41
N GLY A 204 -26.23 -12.46 -6.79
CA GLY A 204 -25.41 -12.07 -7.93
C GLY A 204 -24.36 -10.97 -7.63
N GLY A 205 -24.14 -10.63 -6.34
CA GLY A 205 -23.02 -9.77 -5.92
C GLY A 205 -21.67 -10.46 -6.09
N GLU A 206 -20.63 -9.65 -6.24
CA GLU A 206 -19.24 -10.13 -6.30
C GLU A 206 -18.81 -10.72 -4.95
N PRO A 207 -17.94 -11.75 -4.94
CA PRO A 207 -17.36 -12.24 -3.70
C PRO A 207 -16.46 -11.15 -3.07
N GLY A 208 -16.36 -11.16 -1.74
CA GLY A 208 -15.41 -10.32 -0.99
C GLY A 208 -13.96 -10.73 -1.23
N ASP A 209 -13.05 -10.06 -0.56
CA ASP A 209 -11.61 -10.32 -0.65
C ASP A 209 -11.11 -11.15 0.54
N LEU A 210 -10.00 -11.86 0.32
CA LEU A 210 -9.27 -12.51 1.39
C LEU A 210 -8.02 -11.73 1.71
N TYR A 211 -7.85 -11.37 2.97
CA TYR A 211 -6.66 -10.74 3.51
C TYR A 211 -5.86 -11.75 4.34
N LEU A 212 -4.66 -12.07 3.88
CA LEU A 212 -3.75 -12.93 4.63
C LEU A 212 -2.80 -12.07 5.46
N ARG A 213 -2.84 -12.24 6.78
CA ARG A 213 -1.88 -11.68 7.70
C ARG A 213 -0.68 -12.62 7.78
N ILE A 214 0.48 -12.14 7.38
CA ILE A 214 1.72 -12.93 7.38
C ILE A 214 2.34 -12.92 8.78
N THR A 215 2.72 -14.10 9.26
CA THR A 215 3.55 -14.29 10.45
C THR A 215 4.81 -15.03 10.03
N VAL A 216 5.97 -14.35 10.13
CA VAL A 216 7.25 -14.97 9.79
C VAL A 216 7.72 -15.80 10.99
N ARG A 217 7.95 -17.09 10.76
CA ARG A 217 8.45 -18.01 11.78
C ARG A 217 9.89 -17.66 12.15
N GLU A 218 10.19 -17.69 13.44
CA GLU A 218 11.55 -17.50 13.92
C GLU A 218 12.50 -18.61 13.39
N HIS A 219 13.67 -18.21 12.93
CA HIS A 219 14.67 -19.14 12.43
C HIS A 219 15.68 -19.48 13.56
N PRO A 220 15.99 -20.75 13.80
CA PRO A 220 16.84 -21.15 14.95
C PRO A 220 18.26 -20.57 14.90
N ALA A 221 18.81 -20.33 13.72
CA ALA A 221 20.18 -19.85 13.52
C ALA A 221 20.28 -18.39 13.04
N VAL A 222 19.16 -17.73 12.71
CA VAL A 222 19.18 -16.38 12.14
C VAL A 222 18.21 -15.47 12.90
N ARG A 223 18.71 -14.35 13.39
CA ARG A 223 17.93 -13.32 14.06
C ARG A 223 17.63 -12.19 13.08
N VAL A 224 16.43 -11.68 13.13
CA VAL A 224 15.96 -10.57 12.27
C VAL A 224 15.97 -9.27 13.10
N GLN A 225 16.60 -8.23 12.57
CA GLN A 225 16.63 -6.89 13.16
C GLN A 225 16.23 -5.86 12.10
N GLY A 226 14.93 -5.54 12.01
CA GLY A 226 14.40 -4.80 10.88
C GLY A 226 14.65 -5.57 9.58
N ARG A 227 15.38 -4.97 8.64
CA ARG A 227 15.76 -5.64 7.38
C ARG A 227 17.10 -6.35 7.42
N ASP A 228 17.87 -6.12 8.47
CA ASP A 228 19.16 -6.79 8.65
C ASP A 228 18.97 -8.17 9.30
N LEU A 229 19.80 -9.08 8.90
CA LEU A 229 19.85 -10.43 9.42
C LEU A 229 21.16 -10.63 10.19
N SER A 230 21.12 -11.44 11.24
CA SER A 230 22.31 -11.80 12.01
C SER A 230 22.33 -13.30 12.23
N MET A 231 23.47 -13.94 11.95
CA MET A 231 23.70 -15.36 12.19
C MET A 231 25.04 -15.60 12.87
N ASP A 232 25.09 -16.63 13.70
CA ASP A 232 26.31 -17.06 14.31
C ASP A 232 27.04 -18.06 13.38
N LEU A 233 28.36 -17.87 13.19
CA LEU A 233 29.19 -18.74 12.38
C LEU A 233 30.27 -19.34 13.27
N PRO A 234 30.23 -20.65 13.55
CA PRO A 234 31.28 -21.31 14.28
C PRO A 234 32.57 -21.38 13.45
N ILE A 235 33.68 -21.04 14.08
CA ILE A 235 35.02 -21.10 13.52
C ILE A 235 35.98 -21.75 14.52
N THR A 236 37.05 -22.32 14.01
CA THR A 236 38.10 -22.92 14.84
C THR A 236 39.05 -21.84 15.41
N PRO A 237 39.76 -22.11 16.53
CA PRO A 237 40.81 -21.22 17.03
C PRO A 237 41.92 -20.94 16.01
N GLN A 238 42.25 -21.92 15.17
CA GLN A 238 43.23 -21.75 14.10
C GLN A 238 42.77 -20.75 13.05
N GLU A 239 41.52 -20.86 12.59
CA GLU A 239 40.93 -19.92 11.61
C GLU A 239 40.84 -18.52 12.18
N ALA A 240 40.56 -18.39 13.49
CA ALA A 240 40.51 -17.11 14.18
C ALA A 240 41.91 -16.47 14.29
N LEU A 241 42.94 -17.24 14.59
CA LEU A 241 44.31 -16.74 14.80
C LEU A 241 45.02 -16.45 13.48
N ALA A 242 45.01 -17.40 12.55
CA ALA A 242 45.74 -17.29 11.30
C ALA A 242 44.96 -16.54 10.20
N GLY A 243 43.66 -16.42 10.37
CA GLY A 243 42.73 -16.03 9.29
C GLY A 243 42.46 -17.20 8.34
N ALA A 244 41.35 -17.19 7.72
CA ALA A 244 40.91 -18.23 6.78
C ALA A 244 39.89 -17.70 5.77
N GLU A 245 39.69 -18.43 4.70
CA GLU A 245 38.54 -18.29 3.82
C GLU A 245 37.54 -19.42 4.14
N VAL A 246 36.41 -19.08 4.70
CA VAL A 246 35.38 -20.05 5.08
C VAL A 246 34.11 -19.85 4.26
N THR A 247 33.35 -20.92 4.11
CA THR A 247 32.07 -20.85 3.41
C THR A 247 30.94 -20.58 4.41
N ALA A 248 30.29 -19.46 4.26
CA ALA A 248 29.12 -19.10 5.06
C ALA A 248 27.83 -19.40 4.28
N PRO A 249 26.83 -20.09 4.87
CA PRO A 249 25.54 -20.30 4.26
C PRO A 249 24.77 -19.00 4.23
N THR A 250 23.99 -18.77 3.16
CA THR A 250 23.01 -17.68 3.05
C THR A 250 21.73 -18.22 2.46
N PHE A 251 20.63 -17.46 2.51
CA PHE A 251 19.36 -17.88 1.90
C PHE A 251 19.46 -18.06 0.37
N GLU A 252 20.39 -17.36 -0.28
CA GLU A 252 20.61 -17.43 -1.74
C GLU A 252 21.70 -18.46 -2.15
N GLY A 253 22.27 -19.16 -1.19
CA GLY A 253 23.35 -20.12 -1.42
C GLY A 253 24.57 -19.87 -0.51
N GLN A 254 25.70 -20.43 -0.86
CA GLN A 254 26.92 -20.31 -0.09
C GLN A 254 27.78 -19.14 -0.57
N VAL A 255 28.40 -18.42 0.36
CA VAL A 255 29.29 -17.29 0.07
C VAL A 255 30.64 -17.52 0.77
N LYS A 256 31.73 -17.32 0.05
CA LYS A 256 33.07 -17.30 0.63
C LYS A 256 33.28 -16.04 1.46
N LEU A 257 33.65 -16.23 2.71
CA LEU A 257 33.86 -15.18 3.70
C LEU A 257 35.32 -15.22 4.18
N LYS A 258 36.03 -14.11 4.01
CA LYS A 258 37.40 -13.99 4.50
C LYS A 258 37.38 -13.57 5.98
N ILE A 259 37.94 -14.44 6.83
CA ILE A 259 38.17 -14.16 8.24
C ILE A 259 39.54 -13.51 8.37
N PRO A 260 39.64 -12.26 8.87
CA PRO A 260 40.91 -11.63 9.11
C PRO A 260 41.67 -12.34 10.25
N PRO A 261 43.00 -12.41 10.19
CA PRO A 261 43.80 -12.97 11.28
C PRO A 261 43.61 -12.16 12.57
N GLY A 262 43.68 -12.85 13.71
CA GLY A 262 43.44 -12.26 15.02
C GLY A 262 41.97 -11.89 15.30
N SER A 263 41.01 -12.53 14.58
CA SER A 263 39.60 -12.34 14.83
C SER A 263 39.18 -12.86 16.20
N GLN A 264 38.35 -12.09 16.91
CA GLN A 264 37.84 -12.48 18.21
C GLN A 264 36.40 -13.02 18.10
N SER A 265 35.99 -13.82 19.09
CA SER A 265 34.58 -14.23 19.23
C SER A 265 33.68 -13.00 19.38
N GLY A 266 32.51 -13.01 18.72
CA GLY A 266 31.61 -11.87 18.67
C GLY A 266 31.95 -10.84 17.58
N ARG A 267 33.06 -10.99 16.84
CA ARG A 267 33.36 -10.12 15.70
C ARG A 267 32.29 -10.28 14.63
N LYS A 268 31.71 -9.14 14.18
CA LYS A 268 30.69 -9.09 13.15
C LYS A 268 31.32 -8.81 11.78
N LEU A 269 31.04 -9.68 10.82
CA LEU A 269 31.40 -9.50 9.42
C LEU A 269 30.14 -9.22 8.62
N ARG A 270 30.16 -8.18 7.79
CA ARG A 270 29.00 -7.69 7.06
C ARG A 270 28.99 -8.22 5.62
N LEU A 271 27.95 -8.92 5.24
CA LEU A 271 27.64 -9.30 3.87
C LEU A 271 26.55 -8.37 3.34
N ARG A 272 26.97 -7.41 2.50
CA ARG A 272 26.08 -6.37 2.00
C ARG A 272 24.99 -6.93 1.10
N GLY A 273 23.76 -6.41 1.26
CA GLY A 273 22.61 -6.77 0.42
C GLY A 273 22.15 -8.22 0.56
N ARG A 274 22.50 -8.93 1.65
CA ARG A 274 22.08 -10.31 1.92
C ARG A 274 21.00 -10.43 3.02
N GLY A 275 20.42 -9.30 3.42
CA GLY A 275 19.29 -9.24 4.33
C GLY A 275 17.94 -9.31 3.62
N LEU A 276 16.87 -8.88 4.33
CA LEU A 276 15.53 -8.80 3.79
C LEU A 276 15.42 -7.66 2.75
N PRO A 277 14.80 -7.92 1.61
CA PRO A 277 14.48 -6.86 0.66
C PRO A 277 13.38 -5.93 1.19
N ALA A 278 13.29 -4.71 0.68
CA ALA A 278 12.17 -3.84 1.00
C ALA A 278 10.90 -4.33 0.31
N LEU A 279 9.77 -4.32 1.02
CA LEU A 279 8.47 -4.77 0.51
C LEU A 279 7.92 -3.91 -0.66
N LYS A 280 8.49 -2.73 -0.92
CA LYS A 280 7.99 -1.81 -1.95
C LYS A 280 8.18 -2.38 -3.35
N GLY A 281 7.08 -2.91 -3.87
CA GLY A 281 6.82 -2.99 -5.31
C GLY A 281 7.42 -4.17 -6.07
N GLY A 282 7.93 -5.22 -5.43
CA GLY A 282 8.36 -6.43 -6.17
C GLY A 282 9.38 -6.18 -7.30
N ALA A 283 9.94 -4.98 -7.40
CA ALA A 283 10.92 -4.63 -8.41
C ALA A 283 12.27 -5.25 -8.07
N THR A 284 12.84 -5.93 -9.03
CA THR A 284 14.25 -6.37 -9.04
C THR A 284 15.11 -5.14 -8.73
N GLY A 285 15.81 -5.13 -7.58
CA GLY A 285 16.68 -4.01 -7.18
C GLY A 285 16.18 -3.16 -6.02
N ALA A 286 15.10 -3.52 -5.35
CA ALA A 286 14.72 -2.86 -4.09
C ALA A 286 15.87 -2.96 -3.06
N PRO A 287 16.15 -1.88 -2.29
CA PRO A 287 17.26 -1.90 -1.32
C PRO A 287 17.05 -3.00 -0.29
N ARG A 288 18.04 -3.88 -0.17
CA ARG A 288 18.05 -4.99 0.79
C ARG A 288 18.79 -4.56 2.05
N GLY A 289 18.44 -5.16 3.17
CA GLY A 289 19.26 -5.14 4.36
C GLY A 289 20.54 -5.96 4.17
N ASP A 290 21.35 -6.06 5.22
CA ASP A 290 22.60 -6.79 5.23
C ASP A 290 22.49 -8.04 6.09
N LEU A 291 23.41 -8.99 5.85
CA LEU A 291 23.61 -10.13 6.74
C LEU A 291 24.88 -9.93 7.56
N PHE A 292 24.72 -9.89 8.86
CA PHE A 292 25.83 -9.86 9.82
C PHE A 292 26.17 -11.26 10.27
N VAL A 293 27.38 -11.69 9.96
CA VAL A 293 27.92 -12.98 10.40
C VAL A 293 28.74 -12.72 11.66
N VAL A 294 28.31 -13.29 12.77
CA VAL A 294 28.98 -13.17 14.08
C VAL A 294 29.87 -14.38 14.29
N LEU A 295 31.15 -14.16 14.37
CA LEU A 295 32.12 -15.25 14.56
C LEU A 295 32.00 -15.80 15.98
N GLN A 296 31.90 -17.13 16.08
CA GLN A 296 31.92 -17.85 17.36
C GLN A 296 33.08 -18.86 17.35
N ILE A 297 34.05 -18.66 18.21
CA ILE A 297 35.15 -19.59 18.33
C ILE A 297 34.70 -20.82 19.11
N VAL A 298 34.76 -21.99 18.46
CA VAL A 298 34.37 -23.25 19.05
C VAL A 298 35.64 -24.03 19.34
N LEU A 299 35.78 -24.49 20.58
CA LEU A 299 36.91 -25.30 20.99
C LEU A 299 36.72 -26.76 20.50
N PRO A 300 37.81 -27.48 20.25
CA PRO A 300 37.74 -28.91 19.96
C PRO A 300 37.23 -29.70 21.16
N GLU A 301 36.77 -30.91 20.93
CA GLU A 301 36.42 -31.85 22.00
C GLU A 301 37.59 -32.06 22.95
N ASP A 302 37.30 -32.37 24.22
CA ASP A 302 38.31 -32.60 25.23
C ASP A 302 39.16 -33.83 24.89
N SER A 303 40.46 -33.61 24.77
CA SER A 303 41.48 -34.64 24.50
C SER A 303 42.81 -34.26 25.13
N PRO A 304 43.72 -35.20 25.38
CA PRO A 304 45.06 -34.91 25.87
C PRO A 304 45.79 -33.90 24.97
N GLN A 305 45.65 -34.05 23.65
CA GLN A 305 46.25 -33.16 22.65
C GLN A 305 45.66 -31.75 22.71
N ALA A 306 44.35 -31.64 22.87
CA ALA A 306 43.69 -30.35 23.01
C ALA A 306 44.11 -29.60 24.28
N ARG A 307 44.33 -30.30 25.41
CA ARG A 307 44.84 -29.74 26.67
C ARG A 307 46.28 -29.25 26.53
N GLU A 308 47.13 -29.99 25.85
CA GLU A 308 48.52 -29.60 25.56
C GLU A 308 48.60 -28.35 24.70
N ALA A 309 47.79 -28.29 23.62
CA ALA A 309 47.66 -27.12 22.78
C ALA A 309 47.16 -25.90 23.58
N ALA A 310 46.15 -26.09 24.45
CA ALA A 310 45.62 -25.03 25.31
C ALA A 310 46.69 -24.50 26.28
N ALA A 311 47.51 -25.36 26.88
CA ALA A 311 48.62 -24.98 27.74
C ALA A 311 49.67 -24.17 26.99
N THR A 312 49.92 -24.50 25.71
CA THR A 312 50.81 -23.74 24.83
C THR A 312 50.26 -22.37 24.52
N LEU A 313 48.95 -22.27 24.17
CA LEU A 313 48.26 -20.99 23.92
C LEU A 313 48.27 -20.12 25.17
N GLN A 314 48.08 -20.70 26.37
CA GLN A 314 48.08 -19.94 27.62
C GLN A 314 49.37 -19.14 27.84
N LYS A 315 50.53 -19.69 27.41
CA LYS A 315 51.81 -18.99 27.54
C LYS A 315 51.97 -17.76 26.66
N LEU A 316 51.11 -17.60 25.66
CA LEU A 316 51.14 -16.48 24.75
C LEU A 316 50.35 -15.26 25.29
N TYR A 317 49.51 -15.44 26.33
CA TYR A 317 48.81 -14.34 26.95
C TYR A 317 49.78 -13.53 27.84
N LYS A 318 50.05 -12.27 27.42
CA LYS A 318 50.89 -11.30 28.12
C LYS A 318 50.14 -10.37 29.05
N PHE A 319 48.81 -10.52 29.17
CA PHE A 319 47.92 -9.67 29.94
C PHE A 319 46.78 -10.50 30.52
N ASP A 320 46.15 -9.93 31.58
CA ASP A 320 44.91 -10.50 32.12
C ASP A 320 43.75 -10.22 31.18
N VAL A 321 43.14 -11.25 30.63
CA VAL A 321 41.98 -11.18 29.72
C VAL A 321 40.75 -10.62 30.39
N ARG A 322 40.68 -10.62 31.73
CA ARG A 322 39.55 -10.14 32.55
C ARG A 322 39.72 -8.71 33.07
N ARG A 323 40.83 -8.05 32.74
CA ARG A 323 41.17 -6.71 33.26
C ARG A 323 40.06 -5.62 33.06
N ASN A 324 39.19 -5.83 32.08
CA ASN A 324 38.10 -4.87 31.75
C ASN A 324 36.73 -5.31 32.31
N VAL A 325 36.65 -6.39 33.09
CA VAL A 325 35.42 -6.81 33.75
C VAL A 325 35.31 -6.06 35.07
N VAL A 326 34.50 -5.02 35.08
CA VAL A 326 34.14 -4.24 36.28
C VAL A 326 32.67 -4.47 36.52
N LEU A 327 32.29 -4.83 37.78
CA LEU A 327 30.88 -5.00 38.22
C LEU A 327 30.40 -3.70 38.84
#